data_f918eb7e85ba4c9b9394b0554b9528f9
#
_entry.id   f918eb7e85ba4c9b9394b0554b9528f9
#
_cell.length_a   1.000
_cell.length_b   1.000
_cell.length_c   1.000
_cell.angle_alpha   90.00
_cell.angle_beta   90.00
_cell.angle_gamma   90.00
#
_symmetry.space_group_name_H-M   'P 1'
#
loop_
_entity.id
_entity.type
_entity.pdbx_description
1 polymer ?
#
loop_
_entity_poly.entity_id
_entity_poly.type
_entity_poly.pdbx_seq_one_letter_code
_entity_poly.pdbx_strand_id
1 'polypeptide(L)'
;MATSEFDLIARYFTHRARHTVLGVGDDAALVRIKRGHELVISADMLVASRHFFRDANPRQLGHKALAVNLSDLAAMGATPRWATLALALPQADARWVSEFSRGFMALARRFDVDLIGGDTTRGPLNICVQIMGEVPRGKALRRDGARAGDDLWVSGALGDAAFALAALKRRIRLKPAELRQCAARLHAPTARVNLGLALRGLAHSAIDISDGLLADLDHVLVASGVAAEIELAALPASPALSRHLDKAIAWSALLAGGDDYELCFSAPRAARERIARAGSRVRVRVTRIGSVRAVRKGTPRLLVRAPDGAALRVVRGGYDHFA
;
A
#
# COMPACT_ATOMS: atom_id res chain seq x y z
N MET A 1 -21.06 27.77 -19.22
CA MET A 1 -19.67 28.10 -19.58
C MET A 1 -18.85 26.84 -19.40
N ALA A 2 -17.95 26.52 -20.31
CA ALA A 2 -17.04 25.40 -20.17
C ALA A 2 -16.08 25.67 -18.99
N THR A 3 -15.97 24.77 -18.06
CA THR A 3 -15.07 24.89 -16.91
C THR A 3 -13.63 24.73 -17.42
N SER A 4 -12.79 25.74 -17.24
CA SER A 4 -11.39 25.67 -17.66
C SER A 4 -10.58 24.78 -16.72
N GLU A 5 -9.40 24.36 -17.16
CA GLU A 5 -8.43 23.65 -16.33
C GLU A 5 -8.07 24.45 -15.08
N PHE A 6 -7.76 25.74 -15.24
CA PHE A 6 -7.41 26.63 -14.13
C PHE A 6 -8.54 26.79 -13.11
N ASP A 7 -9.82 26.82 -13.57
CA ASP A 7 -10.97 26.84 -12.67
C ASP A 7 -11.07 25.55 -11.82
N LEU A 8 -10.76 24.39 -12.43
CA LEU A 8 -10.74 23.11 -11.72
C LEU A 8 -9.61 23.08 -10.67
N ILE A 9 -8.41 23.51 -11.04
CA ILE A 9 -7.25 23.57 -10.12
C ILE A 9 -7.54 24.52 -8.97
N ALA A 10 -7.94 25.77 -9.26
CA ALA A 10 -8.20 26.76 -8.24
C ALA A 10 -9.30 26.33 -7.25
N ARG A 11 -10.36 25.72 -7.77
CA ARG A 11 -11.55 25.37 -6.97
C ARG A 11 -11.38 24.08 -6.16
N TYR A 12 -10.67 23.07 -6.69
CA TYR A 12 -10.68 21.73 -6.12
C TYR A 12 -9.33 21.27 -5.56
N PHE A 13 -8.23 21.85 -6.00
CA PHE A 13 -6.89 21.41 -5.64
C PHE A 13 -6.02 22.47 -4.97
N THR A 14 -6.50 23.71 -4.85
CA THR A 14 -5.78 24.76 -4.12
C THR A 14 -6.27 24.82 -2.68
N HIS A 15 -5.35 24.59 -1.74
CA HIS A 15 -5.61 24.59 -0.31
C HIS A 15 -4.49 25.29 0.46
N ARG A 16 -4.79 25.75 1.69
CA ARG A 16 -3.77 26.32 2.56
C ARG A 16 -2.74 25.25 2.92
N ALA A 17 -1.51 25.47 2.49
CA ALA A 17 -0.36 24.64 2.81
C ALA A 17 0.09 24.82 4.27
N ARG A 18 0.67 23.79 4.88
CA ARG A 18 1.15 23.76 6.26
C ARG A 18 2.66 23.58 6.35
N HIS A 19 3.21 22.78 5.43
CA HIS A 19 4.63 22.39 5.40
C HIS A 19 5.38 23.00 4.20
N THR A 20 4.70 23.80 3.39
CA THR A 20 5.17 24.30 2.11
C THR A 20 5.50 25.78 2.20
N VAL A 21 6.63 26.18 1.66
CA VAL A 21 7.03 27.58 1.56
C VAL A 21 6.28 28.27 0.42
N LEU A 22 6.19 27.60 -0.74
CA LEU A 22 5.42 28.00 -1.91
C LEU A 22 4.75 26.76 -2.50
N GLY A 23 3.43 26.80 -2.72
CA GLY A 23 2.63 25.66 -3.21
C GLY A 23 2.00 25.93 -4.57
N VAL A 24 0.76 25.44 -4.75
CA VAL A 24 0.00 25.60 -5.99
C VAL A 24 -0.18 27.08 -6.32
N GLY A 25 0.06 27.46 -7.58
CA GLY A 25 -0.14 28.82 -8.09
C GLY A 25 1.11 29.49 -8.64
N ASP A 26 2.27 28.83 -8.58
CA ASP A 26 3.52 29.24 -9.22
C ASP A 26 4.06 28.09 -10.08
N ASP A 27 5.11 28.32 -10.88
CA ASP A 27 5.71 27.35 -11.78
C ASP A 27 6.24 26.11 -11.07
N ALA A 28 6.66 26.24 -9.80
CA ALA A 28 7.12 25.15 -8.96
C ALA A 28 6.84 25.40 -7.47
N ALA A 29 6.75 24.31 -6.73
CA ALA A 29 6.64 24.37 -5.27
C ALA A 29 8.01 24.52 -4.59
N LEU A 30 8.06 25.26 -3.49
CA LEU A 30 9.22 25.35 -2.63
C LEU A 30 8.93 24.66 -1.29
N VAL A 31 9.73 23.65 -0.97
CA VAL A 31 9.63 22.91 0.29
C VAL A 31 10.92 23.00 1.09
N ARG A 32 10.83 22.86 2.39
CA ARG A 32 11.99 22.85 3.28
C ARG A 32 12.00 21.57 4.10
N ILE A 33 13.01 20.73 3.90
CA ILE A 33 13.21 19.49 4.64
C ILE A 33 13.71 19.83 6.05
N LYS A 34 13.19 19.14 7.05
CA LYS A 34 13.61 19.28 8.44
C LYS A 34 15.10 18.92 8.60
N ARG A 35 15.85 19.73 9.33
CA ARG A 35 17.29 19.45 9.60
C ARG A 35 17.46 18.05 10.22
N GLY A 36 18.45 17.29 9.73
CA GLY A 36 18.75 15.94 10.19
C GLY A 36 17.78 14.86 9.63
N HIS A 37 16.97 15.20 8.63
CA HIS A 37 16.11 14.27 7.93
C HIS A 37 16.56 14.08 6.47
N GLU A 38 16.11 13.00 5.88
CA GLU A 38 16.22 12.65 4.47
C GLU A 38 14.84 12.74 3.84
N LEU A 39 14.80 13.16 2.58
CA LEU A 39 13.58 13.18 1.78
C LEU A 39 13.35 11.78 1.20
N VAL A 40 12.13 11.26 1.38
CA VAL A 40 11.64 10.01 0.77
C VAL A 40 10.63 10.39 -0.28
N ILE A 41 10.79 9.86 -1.50
CA ILE A 41 9.94 10.15 -2.66
C ILE A 41 9.48 8.84 -3.26
N SER A 42 8.19 8.74 -3.58
CA SER A 42 7.60 7.66 -4.38
C SER A 42 6.57 8.22 -5.35
N ALA A 43 6.24 7.44 -6.37
CA ALA A 43 5.20 7.78 -7.34
C ALA A 43 4.49 6.54 -7.84
N ASP A 44 3.15 6.59 -7.82
CA ASP A 44 2.29 5.57 -8.40
C ASP A 44 1.37 6.15 -9.45
N MET A 45 1.10 5.33 -10.47
CA MET A 45 0.19 5.65 -11.57
C MET A 45 -0.99 4.67 -11.58
N LEU A 46 -2.21 5.21 -11.50
CA LEU A 46 -3.45 4.46 -11.62
C LEU A 46 -4.09 4.69 -12.99
N VAL A 47 -4.22 3.62 -13.77
CA VAL A 47 -4.80 3.63 -15.12
C VAL A 47 -6.17 2.97 -15.11
N ALA A 48 -7.17 3.62 -15.70
CA ALA A 48 -8.52 3.08 -15.83
C ALA A 48 -8.53 1.74 -16.54
N SER A 49 -9.36 0.80 -16.08
CA SER A 49 -9.47 -0.58 -16.57
C SER A 49 -8.26 -1.49 -16.27
N ARG A 50 -7.20 -0.96 -15.66
CA ARG A 50 -6.06 -1.73 -15.15
C ARG A 50 -6.10 -1.79 -13.62
N HIS A 51 -6.04 -0.64 -12.96
CA HIS A 51 -5.97 -0.51 -11.50
C HIS A 51 -7.33 -0.24 -10.85
N PHE A 52 -8.30 0.21 -11.64
CA PHE A 52 -9.66 0.47 -11.19
C PHE A 52 -10.68 0.33 -12.33
N PHE A 53 -11.94 0.11 -12.00
CA PHE A 53 -13.03 0.03 -12.96
C PHE A 53 -13.36 1.43 -13.51
N ARG A 54 -13.81 1.51 -14.77
CA ARG A 54 -14.14 2.80 -15.41
C ARG A 54 -15.25 3.56 -14.70
N ASP A 55 -16.16 2.84 -14.07
CA ASP A 55 -17.30 3.32 -13.30
C ASP A 55 -17.00 3.43 -11.80
N ALA A 56 -15.72 3.38 -11.41
CA ALA A 56 -15.32 3.52 -10.02
C ALA A 56 -15.84 4.82 -9.41
N ASN A 57 -16.31 4.75 -8.16
CA ASN A 57 -16.76 5.92 -7.44
C ASN A 57 -15.60 6.93 -7.31
N PRO A 58 -15.74 8.16 -7.83
CA PRO A 58 -14.64 9.11 -7.88
C PRO A 58 -14.10 9.48 -6.50
N ARG A 59 -14.96 9.54 -5.47
CA ARG A 59 -14.52 9.84 -4.10
C ARG A 59 -13.64 8.71 -3.52
N GLN A 60 -14.01 7.45 -3.75
CA GLN A 60 -13.18 6.31 -3.36
C GLN A 60 -11.90 6.26 -4.17
N LEU A 61 -11.96 6.60 -5.45
CA LEU A 61 -10.80 6.65 -6.33
C LEU A 61 -9.80 7.73 -5.90
N GLY A 62 -10.26 8.92 -5.53
CA GLY A 62 -9.41 9.97 -4.96
C GLY A 62 -8.73 9.52 -3.66
N HIS A 63 -9.47 8.81 -2.78
CA HIS A 63 -8.87 8.19 -1.60
C HIS A 63 -7.81 7.15 -1.99
N LYS A 64 -8.13 6.20 -2.89
CA LYS A 64 -7.20 5.16 -3.33
C LYS A 64 -5.93 5.76 -3.93
N ALA A 65 -6.06 6.77 -4.79
CA ALA A 65 -4.93 7.40 -5.45
C ALA A 65 -3.87 7.95 -4.48
N LEU A 66 -4.29 8.51 -3.35
CA LEU A 66 -3.35 8.95 -2.32
C LEU A 66 -2.94 7.81 -1.39
N ALA A 67 -3.84 6.85 -1.10
CA ALA A 67 -3.59 5.77 -0.14
C ALA A 67 -2.48 4.82 -0.61
N VAL A 68 -2.42 4.49 -1.91
CA VAL A 68 -1.38 3.62 -2.47
C VAL A 68 0.01 4.24 -2.27
N ASN A 69 0.15 5.51 -2.58
CA ASN A 69 1.39 6.27 -2.38
C ASN A 69 1.77 6.43 -0.89
N LEU A 70 0.78 6.65 -0.02
CA LEU A 70 1.01 6.67 1.44
C LEU A 70 1.51 5.31 1.96
N SER A 71 1.18 4.22 1.27
CA SER A 71 1.64 2.87 1.61
C SER A 71 3.15 2.74 1.43
N ASP A 72 3.71 3.28 0.35
CA ASP A 72 5.16 3.33 0.13
C ASP A 72 5.88 4.08 1.25
N LEU A 73 5.36 5.25 1.63
CA LEU A 73 5.94 6.00 2.74
C LEU A 73 5.81 5.26 4.07
N ALA A 74 4.72 4.51 4.27
CA ALA A 74 4.56 3.65 5.43
C ALA A 74 5.61 2.53 5.45
N ALA A 75 5.87 1.89 4.31
CA ALA A 75 6.90 0.86 4.15
C ALA A 75 8.30 1.39 4.45
N MET A 76 8.57 2.66 4.11
CA MET A 76 9.83 3.34 4.40
C MET A 76 9.89 3.91 5.84
N GLY A 77 8.79 3.85 6.61
CA GLY A 77 8.71 4.50 7.92
C GLY A 77 8.83 6.03 7.83
N ALA A 78 8.46 6.63 6.70
CA ALA A 78 8.54 8.06 6.48
C ALA A 78 7.28 8.79 6.97
N THR A 79 7.46 10.02 7.44
CA THR A 79 6.37 10.92 7.78
C THR A 79 5.92 11.63 6.50
N PRO A 80 4.70 11.42 5.99
CA PRO A 80 4.20 12.11 4.81
C PRO A 80 4.21 13.63 4.99
N ARG A 81 4.48 14.39 3.91
CA ARG A 81 4.51 15.86 3.93
C ARG A 81 3.86 16.48 2.71
N TRP A 82 4.22 16.03 1.52
CA TRP A 82 3.81 16.67 0.28
C TRP A 82 3.37 15.65 -0.76
N ALA A 83 2.49 16.09 -1.63
CA ALA A 83 2.12 15.33 -2.82
C ALA A 83 1.97 16.25 -4.03
N THR A 84 2.25 15.72 -5.21
CA THR A 84 1.80 16.29 -6.49
C THR A 84 0.80 15.35 -7.15
N LEU A 85 -0.11 15.90 -7.96
CA LEU A 85 -1.14 15.14 -8.64
C LEU A 85 -1.16 15.51 -10.13
N ALA A 86 -0.76 14.58 -11.00
CA ALA A 86 -0.97 14.68 -12.43
C ALA A 86 -2.21 13.86 -12.83
N LEU A 87 -3.18 14.53 -13.45
CA LEU A 87 -4.51 13.99 -13.73
C LEU A 87 -4.89 14.19 -15.21
N ALA A 88 -4.95 13.09 -15.97
CA ALA A 88 -5.54 13.11 -17.30
C ALA A 88 -7.02 12.73 -17.23
N LEU A 89 -7.90 13.56 -17.82
CA LEU A 89 -9.35 13.39 -17.81
C LEU A 89 -9.90 13.33 -19.24
N PRO A 90 -10.84 12.43 -19.56
CA PRO A 90 -11.49 12.41 -20.88
C PRO A 90 -12.28 13.68 -21.18
N GLN A 91 -12.84 14.29 -20.14
CA GLN A 91 -13.62 15.52 -20.19
C GLN A 91 -13.54 16.27 -18.84
N ALA A 92 -13.75 17.58 -18.88
CA ALA A 92 -13.80 18.44 -17.69
C ALA A 92 -15.15 18.28 -16.95
N ASP A 93 -15.35 17.17 -16.26
CA ASP A 93 -16.52 16.90 -15.42
C ASP A 93 -16.29 17.45 -14.00
N ALA A 94 -16.84 18.63 -13.73
CA ALA A 94 -16.72 19.31 -12.44
C ALA A 94 -17.30 18.49 -11.27
N ARG A 95 -18.34 17.68 -11.48
CA ARG A 95 -18.93 16.82 -10.45
C ARG A 95 -17.98 15.68 -10.11
N TRP A 96 -17.43 15.03 -11.12
CA TRP A 96 -16.45 13.96 -10.95
C TRP A 96 -15.21 14.47 -10.22
N VAL A 97 -14.63 15.60 -10.67
CA VAL A 97 -13.45 16.22 -10.05
C VAL A 97 -13.72 16.63 -8.60
N SER A 98 -14.91 17.21 -8.32
CA SER A 98 -15.30 17.55 -6.95
C SER A 98 -15.31 16.34 -6.01
N GLU A 99 -15.92 15.23 -6.42
CA GLU A 99 -15.97 14.02 -5.58
C GLU A 99 -14.58 13.37 -5.44
N PHE A 100 -13.80 13.31 -6.52
CA PHE A 100 -12.42 12.83 -6.48
C PHE A 100 -11.57 13.65 -5.50
N SER A 101 -11.59 14.97 -5.65
CA SER A 101 -10.88 15.89 -4.75
C SER A 101 -11.32 15.73 -3.29
N ARG A 102 -12.61 15.55 -3.01
CA ARG A 102 -13.10 15.30 -1.64
C ARG A 102 -12.47 14.05 -1.03
N GLY A 103 -12.37 12.96 -1.79
CA GLY A 103 -11.74 11.72 -1.32
C GLY A 103 -10.25 11.91 -1.07
N PHE A 104 -9.56 12.50 -2.04
CA PHE A 104 -8.12 12.76 -1.97
C PHE A 104 -7.77 13.69 -0.78
N MET A 105 -8.41 14.85 -0.71
CA MET A 105 -8.13 15.85 0.31
C MET A 105 -8.58 15.45 1.73
N ALA A 106 -9.59 14.59 1.86
CA ALA A 106 -9.95 14.02 3.16
C ALA A 106 -8.81 13.17 3.73
N LEU A 107 -8.17 12.35 2.87
CA LEU A 107 -7.03 11.53 3.27
C LEU A 107 -5.77 12.36 3.47
N ALA A 108 -5.52 13.36 2.60
CA ALA A 108 -4.39 14.29 2.73
C ALA A 108 -4.43 15.01 4.07
N ARG A 109 -5.59 15.55 4.45
CA ARG A 109 -5.77 16.19 5.77
C ARG A 109 -5.54 15.24 6.95
N ARG A 110 -5.98 13.98 6.83
CA ARG A 110 -5.79 12.97 7.88
C ARG A 110 -4.32 12.68 8.17
N PHE A 111 -3.48 12.72 7.13
CA PHE A 111 -2.05 12.42 7.23
C PHE A 111 -1.15 13.66 7.16
N ASP A 112 -1.77 14.85 7.22
CA ASP A 112 -1.09 16.15 7.20
C ASP A 112 -0.17 16.31 5.98
N VAL A 113 -0.73 15.98 4.80
CA VAL A 113 -0.08 16.08 3.49
C VAL A 113 -0.56 17.33 2.78
N ASP A 114 0.36 18.18 2.35
CA ASP A 114 0.07 19.30 1.44
C ASP A 114 0.07 18.80 -0.02
N LEU A 115 -0.99 19.10 -0.77
CA LEU A 115 -0.95 19.02 -2.23
C LEU A 115 -0.26 20.30 -2.73
N ILE A 116 0.91 20.17 -3.34
CA ILE A 116 1.80 21.29 -3.63
C ILE A 116 1.92 21.62 -5.11
N GLY A 117 1.30 20.82 -5.99
CA GLY A 117 1.34 21.02 -7.42
C GLY A 117 0.83 19.81 -8.18
N GLY A 118 1.04 19.83 -9.47
CA GLY A 118 0.65 18.76 -10.37
C GLY A 118 0.31 19.31 -11.75
N ASP A 119 -0.46 18.52 -12.51
CA ASP A 119 -0.90 18.86 -13.84
C ASP A 119 -2.31 18.31 -14.07
N THR A 120 -3.10 18.99 -14.90
CA THR A 120 -4.42 18.50 -15.30
C THR A 120 -4.56 18.65 -16.81
N THR A 121 -4.72 17.54 -17.51
CA THR A 121 -4.78 17.55 -18.97
C THR A 121 -5.93 16.71 -19.50
N ARG A 122 -6.26 16.89 -20.80
CA ARG A 122 -7.25 16.04 -21.48
C ARG A 122 -6.60 14.78 -22.02
N GLY A 123 -7.16 13.62 -21.64
CA GLY A 123 -6.66 12.33 -22.14
C GLY A 123 -7.46 11.15 -21.56
N PRO A 124 -7.07 9.91 -21.84
CA PRO A 124 -7.62 8.75 -21.15
C PRO A 124 -7.43 8.90 -19.64
N LEU A 125 -8.45 8.49 -18.86
CA LEU A 125 -8.42 8.65 -17.40
C LEU A 125 -7.19 7.94 -16.81
N ASN A 126 -6.30 8.75 -16.28
CA ASN A 126 -5.04 8.35 -15.68
C ASN A 126 -4.73 9.29 -14.50
N ILE A 127 -4.24 8.74 -13.40
CA ILE A 127 -3.97 9.46 -12.17
C ILE A 127 -2.56 9.09 -11.74
N CYS A 128 -1.65 10.06 -11.73
CA CYS A 128 -0.32 9.88 -11.19
C CYS A 128 -0.15 10.78 -9.95
N VAL A 129 0.18 10.16 -8.83
CA VAL A 129 0.50 10.88 -7.60
C VAL A 129 1.96 10.65 -7.31
N GLN A 130 2.73 11.72 -7.11
CA GLN A 130 4.03 11.64 -6.49
C GLN A 130 3.87 12.08 -5.04
N ILE A 131 4.37 11.28 -4.11
CA ILE A 131 4.33 11.58 -2.68
C ILE A 131 5.73 11.76 -2.13
N MET A 132 5.86 12.68 -1.19
CA MET A 132 7.12 12.99 -0.54
C MET A 132 6.93 13.02 0.98
N GLY A 133 7.93 12.53 1.69
CA GLY A 133 7.92 12.50 3.14
C GLY A 133 9.32 12.62 3.71
N GLU A 134 9.41 12.69 5.03
CA GLU A 134 10.64 12.87 5.77
C GLU A 134 10.90 11.67 6.69
N VAL A 135 12.17 11.25 6.74
CA VAL A 135 12.62 10.25 7.71
C VAL A 135 13.90 10.77 8.39
N PRO A 136 14.09 10.58 9.70
CA PRO A 136 15.37 10.91 10.33
C PRO A 136 16.51 10.13 9.65
N ARG A 137 17.66 10.81 9.44
CA ARG A 137 18.81 10.23 8.72
C ARG A 137 19.18 8.85 9.25
N GLY A 138 19.31 7.87 8.35
CA GLY A 138 19.67 6.50 8.66
C GLY A 138 18.59 5.72 9.42
N LYS A 139 17.32 6.19 9.46
CA LYS A 139 16.20 5.53 10.14
C LYS A 139 15.11 5.04 9.18
N ALA A 140 15.32 5.16 7.88
CA ALA A 140 14.42 4.60 6.90
C ALA A 140 14.36 3.06 7.06
N LEU A 141 13.15 2.51 6.99
CA LEU A 141 12.96 1.08 6.80
C LEU A 141 13.29 0.76 5.34
N ARG A 142 14.02 -0.32 5.12
CA ARG A 142 14.50 -0.67 3.77
C ARG A 142 14.19 -2.14 3.48
N ARG A 143 14.18 -2.52 2.21
CA ARG A 143 14.01 -3.91 1.79
C ARG A 143 15.24 -4.77 2.04
N ASP A 144 16.43 -4.18 2.10
CA ASP A 144 17.74 -4.85 2.21
C ASP A 144 18.23 -5.07 3.65
N GLY A 145 17.36 -4.88 4.63
CA GLY A 145 17.73 -4.97 6.06
C GLY A 145 17.41 -6.29 6.74
N ALA A 146 16.70 -7.24 6.11
CA ALA A 146 16.29 -8.50 6.75
C ALA A 146 17.49 -9.39 7.09
N ARG A 147 17.41 -10.09 8.23
CA ARG A 147 18.52 -10.91 8.75
C ARG A 147 18.06 -12.32 9.06
N ALA A 148 18.90 -13.32 8.78
CA ALA A 148 18.63 -14.68 9.21
C ALA A 148 18.42 -14.74 10.74
N GLY A 149 17.34 -15.38 11.18
CA GLY A 149 16.91 -15.43 12.58
C GLY A 149 15.82 -14.41 12.94
N ASP A 150 15.51 -13.44 12.07
CA ASP A 150 14.37 -12.57 12.26
C ASP A 150 13.05 -13.34 12.20
N ASP A 151 12.06 -12.85 12.95
CA ASP A 151 10.65 -13.20 12.69
C ASP A 151 10.13 -12.39 11.49
N LEU A 152 9.20 -13.00 10.75
CA LEU A 152 8.49 -12.37 9.65
C LEU A 152 7.06 -12.03 10.09
N TRP A 153 6.63 -10.80 9.81
CA TRP A 153 5.37 -10.25 10.26
C TRP A 153 4.59 -9.61 9.13
N VAL A 154 3.24 -9.62 9.24
CA VAL A 154 2.35 -8.81 8.42
C VAL A 154 1.38 -8.01 9.28
N SER A 155 0.95 -6.87 8.79
CA SER A 155 -0.12 -6.08 9.39
C SER A 155 -1.49 -6.47 8.84
N GLY A 156 -2.55 -6.19 9.61
CA GLY A 156 -3.95 -6.30 9.19
C GLY A 156 -4.40 -7.69 8.80
N ALA A 157 -5.10 -7.78 7.68
CA ALA A 157 -5.56 -9.02 7.03
C ALA A 157 -5.31 -8.90 5.53
N LEU A 158 -4.99 -10.04 4.90
CA LEU A 158 -4.58 -10.12 3.51
C LEU A 158 -5.68 -10.70 2.63
N GLY A 159 -5.60 -10.40 1.33
CA GLY A 159 -6.35 -11.04 0.26
C GLY A 159 -7.75 -10.49 0.02
N ASP A 160 -8.29 -9.63 0.87
CA ASP A 160 -9.67 -9.12 0.73
C ASP A 160 -9.87 -8.35 -0.59
N ALA A 161 -8.90 -7.53 -0.99
CA ALA A 161 -9.01 -6.75 -2.22
C ALA A 161 -9.06 -7.63 -3.46
N ALA A 162 -8.14 -8.59 -3.58
CA ALA A 162 -8.11 -9.55 -4.67
C ALA A 162 -9.35 -10.46 -4.67
N PHE A 163 -9.85 -10.84 -3.50
CA PHE A 163 -11.05 -11.67 -3.36
C PHE A 163 -12.31 -10.91 -3.81
N ALA A 164 -12.43 -9.62 -3.47
CA ALA A 164 -13.47 -8.73 -3.98
C ALA A 164 -13.38 -8.57 -5.50
N LEU A 165 -12.17 -8.36 -6.04
CA LEU A 165 -11.93 -8.25 -7.47
C LEU A 165 -12.38 -9.52 -8.21
N ALA A 166 -12.09 -10.70 -7.66
CA ALA A 166 -12.55 -11.97 -8.23
C ALA A 166 -14.09 -12.08 -8.25
N ALA A 167 -14.75 -11.61 -7.19
CA ALA A 167 -16.22 -11.59 -7.14
C ALA A 167 -16.83 -10.58 -8.11
N LEU A 168 -16.27 -9.36 -8.21
CA LEU A 168 -16.71 -8.34 -9.15
C LEU A 168 -16.50 -8.77 -10.61
N LYS A 169 -15.44 -9.54 -10.89
CA LYS A 169 -15.19 -10.20 -12.18
C LYS A 169 -15.98 -11.51 -12.37
N ARG A 170 -16.94 -11.82 -11.47
CA ARG A 170 -17.82 -12.98 -11.52
C ARG A 170 -17.11 -14.36 -11.49
N ARG A 171 -15.87 -14.41 -11.00
CA ARG A 171 -15.11 -15.66 -10.83
C ARG A 171 -15.52 -16.45 -9.59
N ILE A 172 -16.14 -15.79 -8.62
CA ILE A 172 -16.70 -16.38 -7.39
C ILE A 172 -17.95 -15.60 -6.99
N ARG A 173 -18.84 -16.24 -6.23
CA ARG A 173 -20.01 -15.58 -5.63
C ARG A 173 -19.77 -15.37 -4.14
N LEU A 174 -19.99 -14.15 -3.67
CA LEU A 174 -19.95 -13.77 -2.26
C LEU A 174 -21.32 -13.30 -1.81
N LYS A 175 -21.61 -13.47 -0.52
CA LYS A 175 -22.81 -12.84 0.07
C LYS A 175 -22.64 -11.32 0.04
N PRO A 176 -23.73 -10.53 -0.06
CA PRO A 176 -23.64 -9.07 -0.16
C PRO A 176 -22.80 -8.41 0.96
N ALA A 177 -22.90 -8.94 2.19
CA ALA A 177 -22.11 -8.42 3.32
C ALA A 177 -20.62 -8.71 3.17
N GLU A 178 -20.24 -9.90 2.72
CA GLU A 178 -18.86 -10.30 2.46
C GLU A 178 -18.25 -9.47 1.33
N LEU A 179 -18.99 -9.30 0.23
CA LEU A 179 -18.56 -8.46 -0.88
C LEU A 179 -18.32 -7.00 -0.42
N ARG A 180 -19.25 -6.42 0.36
CA ARG A 180 -19.07 -5.06 0.88
C ARG A 180 -17.82 -4.93 1.75
N GLN A 181 -17.57 -5.92 2.62
CA GLN A 181 -16.39 -5.93 3.49
C GLN A 181 -15.09 -5.98 2.68
N CYS A 182 -14.98 -6.93 1.75
CA CYS A 182 -13.78 -7.10 0.92
C CYS A 182 -13.59 -5.95 -0.07
N ALA A 183 -14.69 -5.48 -0.72
CA ALA A 183 -14.64 -4.38 -1.68
C ALA A 183 -14.23 -3.04 -1.05
N ALA A 184 -14.49 -2.84 0.23
CA ALA A 184 -14.00 -1.66 0.95
C ALA A 184 -12.46 -1.60 0.94
N ARG A 185 -11.78 -2.75 1.01
CA ARG A 185 -10.30 -2.82 0.92
C ARG A 185 -9.80 -2.52 -0.49
N LEU A 186 -10.49 -2.99 -1.52
CA LEU A 186 -10.16 -2.75 -2.92
C LEU A 186 -10.32 -1.28 -3.31
N HIS A 187 -11.44 -0.66 -2.90
CA HIS A 187 -11.81 0.68 -3.35
C HIS A 187 -11.25 1.82 -2.48
N ALA A 188 -11.04 1.55 -1.20
CA ALA A 188 -10.54 2.54 -0.25
C ALA A 188 -9.54 1.89 0.74
N PRO A 189 -8.36 1.48 0.27
CA PRO A 189 -7.35 0.85 1.11
C PRO A 189 -6.89 1.77 2.23
N THR A 190 -6.36 1.17 3.30
CA THR A 190 -5.87 1.91 4.46
C THR A 190 -4.36 1.80 4.55
N ALA A 191 -3.65 2.86 4.17
CA ALA A 191 -2.20 2.93 4.34
C ALA A 191 -1.80 2.83 5.81
N ARG A 192 -0.74 2.09 6.09
CA ARG A 192 -0.26 1.78 7.45
C ARG A 192 0.79 2.78 7.96
N VAL A 193 0.66 4.07 7.61
CA VAL A 193 1.62 5.12 7.95
C VAL A 193 2.00 5.11 9.43
N ASN A 194 1.02 5.14 10.34
CA ASN A 194 1.29 5.18 11.77
C ASN A 194 2.03 3.93 12.27
N LEU A 195 1.77 2.76 11.65
CA LEU A 195 2.51 1.54 11.98
C LEU A 195 3.94 1.63 11.45
N GLY A 196 4.14 2.06 10.20
CA GLY A 196 5.48 2.26 9.63
C GLY A 196 6.34 3.17 10.50
N LEU A 197 5.78 4.30 10.97
CA LEU A 197 6.44 5.20 11.90
C LEU A 197 6.81 4.50 13.23
N ALA A 198 5.92 3.67 13.76
CA ALA A 198 6.13 2.95 15.02
C ALA A 198 7.15 1.81 14.89
N LEU A 199 7.37 1.29 13.69
CA LEU A 199 8.32 0.21 13.41
C LEU A 199 9.77 0.71 13.24
N ARG A 200 10.01 2.01 13.10
CA ARG A 200 11.37 2.56 13.04
C ARG A 200 12.20 2.16 14.25
N GLY A 201 13.37 1.55 14.00
CA GLY A 201 14.26 1.03 15.05
C GLY A 201 13.74 -0.22 15.77
N LEU A 202 12.64 -0.82 15.31
CA LEU A 202 12.14 -2.13 15.72
C LEU A 202 12.30 -3.16 14.62
N ALA A 203 11.86 -2.83 13.39
CA ALA A 203 11.99 -3.68 12.22
C ALA A 203 13.36 -3.50 11.58
N HIS A 204 13.91 -4.59 11.02
CA HIS A 204 15.11 -4.59 10.21
C HIS A 204 14.81 -4.28 8.74
N SER A 205 13.70 -4.80 8.21
CA SER A 205 13.23 -4.52 6.84
C SER A 205 11.73 -4.35 6.81
N ALA A 206 11.24 -3.65 5.79
CA ALA A 206 9.81 -3.54 5.51
C ALA A 206 9.56 -3.34 4.01
N ILE A 207 8.37 -3.77 3.59
CA ILE A 207 7.77 -3.53 2.28
C ILE A 207 6.25 -3.46 2.48
N ASP A 208 5.53 -2.74 1.64
CA ASP A 208 4.08 -2.87 1.57
C ASP A 208 3.68 -4.01 0.62
N ILE A 209 2.45 -4.48 0.74
CA ILE A 209 1.92 -5.57 -0.06
C ILE A 209 0.98 -4.99 -1.11
N SER A 210 1.51 -4.74 -2.30
CA SER A 210 0.80 -4.19 -3.47
C SER A 210 0.52 -5.24 -4.54
N ASP A 211 1.48 -6.13 -4.82
CA ASP A 211 1.41 -7.17 -5.85
C ASP A 211 1.10 -8.56 -5.29
N GLY A 212 1.10 -8.69 -3.98
CA GLY A 212 0.81 -9.88 -3.21
C GLY A 212 1.95 -10.32 -2.32
N LEU A 213 1.61 -10.94 -1.18
CA LEU A 213 2.58 -11.30 -0.13
C LEU A 213 3.82 -12.01 -0.66
N LEU A 214 3.64 -13.00 -1.54
CA LEU A 214 4.77 -13.81 -2.02
C LEU A 214 5.71 -13.02 -2.93
N ALA A 215 5.17 -12.19 -3.81
CA ALA A 215 5.95 -11.37 -4.74
C ALA A 215 6.71 -10.28 -3.98
N ASP A 216 6.02 -9.53 -3.12
CA ASP A 216 6.61 -8.43 -2.38
C ASP A 216 7.64 -8.91 -1.36
N LEU A 217 7.37 -10.03 -0.69
CA LEU A 217 8.37 -10.64 0.19
C LEU A 217 9.61 -11.11 -0.58
N ASP A 218 9.47 -11.68 -1.79
CA ASP A 218 10.63 -12.11 -2.59
C ASP A 218 11.56 -10.92 -2.88
N HIS A 219 11.02 -9.71 -3.11
CA HIS A 219 11.84 -8.50 -3.25
C HIS A 219 12.69 -8.22 -2.00
N VAL A 220 12.13 -8.37 -0.81
CA VAL A 220 12.88 -8.22 0.46
C VAL A 220 13.96 -9.28 0.57
N LEU A 221 13.63 -10.53 0.26
CA LEU A 221 14.56 -11.65 0.37
C LEU A 221 15.72 -11.55 -0.62
N VAL A 222 15.44 -11.07 -1.84
CA VAL A 222 16.48 -10.81 -2.85
C VAL A 222 17.38 -9.68 -2.41
N ALA A 223 16.81 -8.54 -2.04
CA ALA A 223 17.57 -7.36 -1.63
C ALA A 223 18.43 -7.60 -0.38
N SER A 224 17.95 -8.42 0.55
CA SER A 224 18.67 -8.74 1.80
C SER A 224 19.62 -9.95 1.68
N GLY A 225 19.61 -10.68 0.57
CA GLY A 225 20.44 -11.89 0.42
C GLY A 225 20.05 -13.04 1.36
N VAL A 226 18.76 -13.14 1.75
CA VAL A 226 18.25 -14.12 2.70
C VAL A 226 17.14 -14.97 2.09
N ALA A 227 16.65 -15.93 2.86
CA ALA A 227 15.52 -16.79 2.53
C ALA A 227 14.46 -16.69 3.64
N ALA A 228 13.25 -17.15 3.41
CA ALA A 228 12.20 -17.17 4.41
C ALA A 228 11.37 -18.44 4.38
N GLU A 229 10.70 -18.68 5.50
CA GLU A 229 9.70 -19.71 5.66
C GLU A 229 8.43 -19.09 6.23
N ILE A 230 7.29 -19.29 5.57
CA ILE A 230 5.97 -18.82 5.97
C ILE A 230 5.14 -20.01 6.47
N GLU A 231 4.46 -19.82 7.59
CA GLU A 231 3.49 -20.74 8.14
C GLU A 231 2.09 -20.40 7.58
N LEU A 232 1.54 -21.23 6.69
CA LEU A 232 0.27 -20.97 6.00
C LEU A 232 -0.88 -20.74 7.01
N ALA A 233 -0.91 -21.52 8.10
CA ALA A 233 -1.90 -21.42 9.15
C ALA A 233 -1.82 -20.11 9.95
N ALA A 234 -0.70 -19.40 9.89
CA ALA A 234 -0.50 -18.14 10.61
C ALA A 234 -0.93 -16.91 9.78
N LEU A 235 -1.25 -17.08 8.49
CA LEU A 235 -1.63 -15.96 7.63
C LEU A 235 -2.96 -15.35 8.09
N PRO A 236 -3.03 -14.03 8.32
CA PRO A 236 -4.23 -13.37 8.79
C PRO A 236 -5.21 -13.12 7.64
N ALA A 237 -6.28 -13.90 7.57
CA ALA A 237 -7.42 -13.65 6.72
C ALA A 237 -8.51 -12.87 7.46
N SER A 238 -9.33 -12.11 6.73
CA SER A 238 -10.53 -11.49 7.30
C SER A 238 -11.61 -12.54 7.60
N PRO A 239 -12.63 -12.25 8.44
CA PRO A 239 -13.76 -13.16 8.65
C PRO A 239 -14.53 -13.49 7.37
N ALA A 240 -14.55 -12.59 6.38
CA ALA A 240 -15.20 -12.84 5.10
C ALA A 240 -14.40 -13.88 4.28
N LEU A 241 -13.10 -13.65 4.11
CA LEU A 241 -12.25 -14.55 3.33
C LEU A 241 -12.04 -15.90 4.03
N SER A 242 -11.93 -15.94 5.36
CA SER A 242 -11.73 -17.18 6.13
C SER A 242 -12.81 -18.23 5.91
N ARG A 243 -14.06 -17.82 5.61
CA ARG A 243 -15.16 -18.75 5.32
C ARG A 243 -15.04 -19.46 3.97
N HIS A 244 -14.07 -19.08 3.17
CA HIS A 244 -13.86 -19.59 1.81
C HIS A 244 -12.48 -20.22 1.61
N LEU A 245 -11.75 -20.49 2.69
CA LEU A 245 -10.43 -21.15 2.62
C LEU A 245 -10.49 -22.63 2.19
N ASP A 246 -11.70 -23.18 2.02
CA ASP A 246 -11.97 -24.44 1.30
C ASP A 246 -11.74 -24.32 -0.22
N LYS A 247 -11.62 -23.10 -0.75
CA LYS A 247 -11.49 -22.81 -2.19
C LYS A 247 -10.09 -22.33 -2.54
N ALA A 248 -9.53 -22.86 -3.62
CA ALA A 248 -8.19 -22.46 -4.12
C ALA A 248 -8.09 -20.95 -4.42
N ILE A 249 -9.17 -20.31 -4.90
CA ILE A 249 -9.20 -18.88 -5.19
C ILE A 249 -9.02 -18.01 -3.94
N ALA A 250 -9.46 -18.46 -2.77
CA ALA A 250 -9.25 -17.74 -1.50
C ALA A 250 -7.78 -17.79 -1.07
N TRP A 251 -7.14 -18.95 -1.23
CA TRP A 251 -5.70 -19.10 -0.99
C TRP A 251 -4.87 -18.29 -1.98
N SER A 252 -5.27 -18.28 -3.25
CA SER A 252 -4.61 -17.44 -4.26
C SER A 252 -4.72 -15.96 -3.90
N ALA A 253 -5.89 -15.49 -3.45
CA ALA A 253 -6.07 -14.11 -2.99
C ALA A 253 -5.19 -13.78 -1.78
N LEU A 254 -5.10 -14.70 -0.80
CA LEU A 254 -4.33 -14.51 0.43
C LEU A 254 -2.81 -14.49 0.21
N LEU A 255 -2.30 -15.30 -0.72
CA LEU A 255 -0.86 -15.48 -0.95
C LEU A 255 -0.30 -14.56 -2.05
N ALA A 256 -1.06 -14.40 -3.13
CA ALA A 256 -0.62 -13.73 -4.35
C ALA A 256 -1.57 -12.63 -4.81
N GLY A 257 -2.59 -12.30 -4.02
CA GLY A 257 -3.49 -11.20 -4.32
C GLY A 257 -2.87 -9.86 -4.01
N GLY A 258 -2.95 -8.92 -4.96
CA GLY A 258 -2.50 -7.55 -4.77
C GLY A 258 -3.57 -6.64 -4.15
N ASP A 259 -3.24 -5.36 -4.06
CA ASP A 259 -4.09 -4.27 -3.54
C ASP A 259 -4.36 -4.32 -2.01
N ASP A 260 -3.58 -5.05 -1.22
CA ASP A 260 -3.77 -5.14 0.24
C ASP A 260 -3.28 -3.89 0.97
N TYR A 261 -2.15 -3.31 0.55
CA TYR A 261 -1.51 -2.13 1.17
C TYR A 261 -1.31 -2.31 2.69
N GLU A 262 -1.02 -3.55 3.08
CA GLU A 262 -0.54 -3.92 4.41
C GLU A 262 1.00 -3.92 4.41
N LEU A 263 1.63 -3.90 5.59
CA LEU A 263 3.09 -4.01 5.70
C LEU A 263 3.52 -5.46 5.95
N CYS A 264 4.49 -5.94 5.17
CA CYS A 264 5.29 -7.11 5.48
C CYS A 264 6.66 -6.64 5.99
N PHE A 265 7.12 -7.14 7.14
CA PHE A 265 8.37 -6.69 7.74
C PHE A 265 9.09 -7.80 8.50
N SER A 266 10.41 -7.69 8.60
CA SER A 266 11.23 -8.56 9.44
C SER A 266 11.71 -7.83 10.68
N ALA A 267 11.85 -8.57 11.79
CA ALA A 267 12.32 -8.01 13.04
C ALA A 267 12.99 -9.07 13.92
N PRO A 268 13.95 -8.69 14.80
CA PRO A 268 14.58 -9.63 15.71
C PRO A 268 13.57 -10.19 16.71
N ARG A 269 13.73 -11.46 17.10
CA ARG A 269 12.85 -12.15 18.05
C ARG A 269 12.68 -11.38 19.37
N ALA A 270 13.73 -10.70 19.82
CA ALA A 270 13.69 -9.86 21.03
C ALA A 270 12.75 -8.65 20.92
N ALA A 271 12.33 -8.28 19.70
CA ALA A 271 11.41 -7.16 19.50
C ALA A 271 9.92 -7.55 19.55
N ARG A 272 9.56 -8.84 19.69
CA ARG A 272 8.17 -9.34 19.64
C ARG A 272 7.18 -8.53 20.45
N GLU A 273 7.45 -8.34 21.75
CA GLU A 273 6.56 -7.58 22.64
C GLU A 273 6.46 -6.09 22.25
N ARG A 274 7.58 -5.50 21.82
CA ARG A 274 7.61 -4.10 21.35
C ARG A 274 6.79 -3.90 20.09
N ILE A 275 6.84 -4.87 19.17
CA ILE A 275 6.04 -4.89 17.94
C ILE A 275 4.55 -5.06 18.27
N ALA A 276 4.19 -5.99 19.15
CA ALA A 276 2.80 -6.17 19.57
C ALA A 276 2.24 -4.88 20.23
N ARG A 277 3.03 -4.24 21.11
CA ARG A 277 2.69 -2.93 21.70
C ARG A 277 2.59 -1.81 20.66
N ALA A 278 3.49 -1.77 19.68
CA ALA A 278 3.44 -0.80 18.60
C ALA A 278 2.15 -0.94 17.79
N GLY A 279 1.79 -2.17 17.37
CA GLY A 279 0.54 -2.46 16.68
C GLY A 279 -0.69 -2.06 17.47
N SER A 280 -0.76 -2.45 18.76
CA SER A 280 -1.88 -2.09 19.65
C SER A 280 -2.05 -0.58 19.82
N ARG A 281 -0.94 0.16 19.97
CA ARG A 281 -0.94 1.63 20.15
C ARG A 281 -1.53 2.35 18.93
N VAL A 282 -1.29 1.84 17.72
CA VAL A 282 -1.83 2.40 16.47
C VAL A 282 -3.10 1.69 16.00
N ARG A 283 -3.64 0.77 16.78
CA ARG A 283 -4.85 -0.03 16.50
C ARG A 283 -4.75 -0.82 15.19
N VAL A 284 -3.59 -1.39 14.94
CA VAL A 284 -3.33 -2.28 13.80
C VAL A 284 -2.89 -3.63 14.33
N ARG A 285 -3.60 -4.69 13.95
CA ARG A 285 -3.18 -6.06 14.24
C ARG A 285 -1.87 -6.32 13.50
N VAL A 286 -0.89 -6.91 14.19
CA VAL A 286 0.34 -7.42 13.60
C VAL A 286 0.43 -8.91 13.89
N THR A 287 0.74 -9.71 12.88
CA THR A 287 0.74 -11.18 12.99
C THR A 287 2.10 -11.69 12.55
N ARG A 288 2.75 -12.51 13.39
CA ARG A 288 3.94 -13.26 13.00
C ARG A 288 3.50 -14.39 12.07
N ILE A 289 4.07 -14.42 10.87
CA ILE A 289 3.70 -15.38 9.83
C ILE A 289 4.81 -16.37 9.48
N GLY A 290 6.00 -16.23 10.09
CA GLY A 290 7.11 -17.09 9.77
C GLY A 290 8.44 -16.56 10.29
N SER A 291 9.51 -16.92 9.59
CA SER A 291 10.87 -16.54 9.95
C SER A 291 11.79 -16.39 8.74
N VAL A 292 12.78 -15.52 8.89
CA VAL A 292 13.88 -15.32 7.93
C VAL A 292 15.00 -16.32 8.23
N ARG A 293 15.56 -16.92 7.19
CA ARG A 293 16.63 -17.92 7.30
C ARG A 293 17.78 -17.61 6.33
N ALA A 294 18.94 -18.19 6.59
CA ALA A 294 20.05 -18.13 5.64
C ALA A 294 19.70 -18.87 4.34
N VAL A 295 20.22 -18.36 3.21
CA VAL A 295 20.13 -19.06 1.92
C VAL A 295 20.91 -20.37 2.02
N ARG A 296 20.32 -21.45 1.52
CA ARG A 296 20.97 -22.77 1.41
C ARG A 296 20.90 -23.26 -0.03
N LYS A 297 22.00 -23.77 -0.55
CA LYS A 297 22.07 -24.38 -1.89
C LYS A 297 21.01 -25.48 -2.03
N GLY A 298 20.27 -25.48 -3.14
CA GLY A 298 19.23 -26.47 -3.39
C GLY A 298 17.91 -26.25 -2.65
N THR A 299 17.80 -25.22 -1.81
CA THR A 299 16.54 -24.90 -1.09
C THR A 299 15.91 -23.65 -1.69
N PRO A 300 14.60 -23.64 -1.97
CA PRO A 300 13.90 -22.43 -2.42
C PRO A 300 14.11 -21.26 -1.47
N ARG A 301 14.25 -20.04 -2.02
CA ARG A 301 14.39 -18.82 -1.23
C ARG A 301 13.17 -18.58 -0.33
N LEU A 302 11.98 -18.85 -0.84
CA LEU A 302 10.73 -18.76 -0.11
C LEU A 302 10.07 -20.14 -0.03
N LEU A 303 9.79 -20.57 1.20
CA LEU A 303 9.04 -21.78 1.52
C LEU A 303 7.72 -21.40 2.19
N VAL A 304 6.63 -22.04 1.77
CA VAL A 304 5.35 -22.00 2.47
C VAL A 304 5.08 -23.37 3.06
N ARG A 305 4.87 -23.43 4.37
CA ARG A 305 4.53 -24.68 5.07
C ARG A 305 3.05 -24.79 5.30
N ALA A 306 2.49 -25.91 4.89
CA ALA A 306 1.13 -26.30 5.24
C ALA A 306 1.02 -26.65 6.73
N PRO A 307 -0.20 -26.72 7.31
CA PRO A 307 -0.41 -27.08 8.72
C PRO A 307 0.17 -28.43 9.14
N ASP A 308 0.28 -29.38 8.22
CA ASP A 308 0.88 -30.69 8.41
C ASP A 308 2.44 -30.67 8.30
N GLY A 309 3.03 -29.49 8.09
CA GLY A 309 4.47 -29.31 7.92
C GLY A 309 4.99 -29.55 6.51
N ALA A 310 4.16 -29.98 5.57
CA ALA A 310 4.57 -30.18 4.19
C ALA A 310 4.99 -28.85 3.53
N ALA A 311 6.06 -28.91 2.73
CA ALA A 311 6.47 -27.76 1.92
C ALA A 311 5.58 -27.65 0.69
N LEU A 312 4.85 -26.56 0.57
CA LEU A 312 4.05 -26.27 -0.61
C LEU A 312 4.96 -25.72 -1.72
N ARG A 313 4.81 -26.27 -2.91
CA ARG A 313 5.44 -25.69 -4.10
C ARG A 313 4.67 -24.43 -4.47
N VAL A 314 5.22 -23.28 -4.12
CA VAL A 314 4.65 -22.00 -4.51
C VAL A 314 5.03 -21.73 -5.96
N VAL A 315 4.04 -21.65 -6.84
CA VAL A 315 4.23 -21.04 -8.16
C VAL A 315 4.39 -19.55 -7.90
N ARG A 316 5.52 -18.94 -8.30
CA ARG A 316 5.72 -17.50 -8.22
C ARG A 316 4.55 -16.83 -8.94
N GLY A 317 3.70 -16.17 -8.18
CA GLY A 317 2.57 -15.41 -8.65
C GLY A 317 2.60 -14.06 -7.96
N GLY A 318 2.49 -13.03 -8.70
CA GLY A 318 2.28 -11.64 -8.32
C GLY A 318 1.66 -10.97 -9.52
N TYR A 319 1.17 -9.76 -9.37
CA TYR A 319 0.67 -9.01 -10.50
C TYR A 319 1.86 -8.52 -11.35
N ASP A 320 1.78 -8.76 -12.67
CA ASP A 320 2.74 -8.24 -13.64
C ASP A 320 1.97 -7.48 -14.73
N HIS A 321 2.38 -6.24 -14.99
CA HIS A 321 1.73 -5.36 -15.97
C HIS A 321 1.89 -5.84 -17.42
N PHE A 322 2.91 -6.65 -17.69
CA PHE A 322 3.31 -7.08 -19.04
C PHE A 322 3.23 -8.59 -19.25
N ALA A 323 2.79 -9.36 -18.23
CA ALA A 323 2.59 -10.81 -18.31
C ALA A 323 1.18 -11.21 -18.72
#